data_84bb99567094754d6ca7ea327667bd3d
#
_entry.id   84bb99567094754d6ca7ea327667bd3d
#
_cell.length_a   1.000
_cell.length_b   1.000
_cell.length_c   1.000
_cell.angle_alpha   90.00
_cell.angle_beta   90.00
_cell.angle_gamma   90.00
#
_symmetry.space_group_name_H-M   'P 1'
#
loop_
_entity.id
_entity.type
_entity.pdbx_description
1 polymer ?
#
loop_
_entity_poly.entity_id
_entity_poly.type
_entity_poly.pdbx_seq_one_letter_code
_entity_poly.pdbx_strand_id
1 'polypeptide(L)'
;MGKVASYVLFGAMAMQLWGTTRATRDIDILIDPTVENARRVLAALSETGLGLAAEWLADEVVSKPITVIGDAPRVDLFTVAWSVQYPEAAADAVTFDLEGVPIPTASIEHLIASKRTGRLQDAADIEVLEELRRLRSLP
;
A
#
# COMPACT_ATOMS: atom_id res chain seq x y z
N MET A 1 -6.57 -15.88 -19.34
CA MET A 1 -6.03 -14.68 -18.75
C MET A 1 -6.17 -14.67 -17.25
N GLY A 2 -5.08 -14.50 -16.54
CA GLY A 2 -5.12 -14.38 -15.09
C GLY A 2 -5.79 -13.09 -14.66
N LYS A 3 -6.46 -13.13 -13.51
CA LYS A 3 -6.98 -11.91 -12.90
C LYS A 3 -5.83 -11.07 -12.37
N VAL A 4 -6.00 -9.75 -12.39
CA VAL A 4 -5.04 -8.82 -11.80
C VAL A 4 -5.05 -8.98 -10.29
N ALA A 5 -3.89 -8.84 -9.66
CA ALA A 5 -3.77 -8.84 -8.20
C ALA A 5 -4.56 -7.68 -7.59
N SER A 6 -5.22 -7.93 -6.48
CA SER A 6 -6.01 -6.93 -5.76
C SER A 6 -5.19 -6.33 -4.63
N TYR A 7 -4.98 -5.02 -4.69
CA TYR A 7 -4.19 -4.30 -3.70
C TYR A 7 -4.60 -2.83 -3.62
N VAL A 8 -4.17 -2.16 -2.56
CA VAL A 8 -4.31 -0.72 -2.39
C VAL A 8 -2.96 -0.17 -1.94
N LEU A 9 -2.46 0.85 -2.62
CA LEU A 9 -1.19 1.48 -2.27
C LEU A 9 -1.34 2.31 -1.00
N PHE A 10 -0.43 2.10 -0.04
CA PHE A 10 -0.32 2.84 1.21
C PHE A 10 1.06 3.50 1.30
N GLY A 11 1.38 3.99 2.48
CA GLY A 11 2.70 4.50 2.81
C GLY A 11 3.09 5.79 2.11
N ALA A 12 4.39 6.07 2.10
CA ALA A 12 4.91 7.32 1.59
C ALA A 12 4.70 7.49 0.09
N MET A 13 4.69 6.41 -0.70
CA MET A 13 4.38 6.53 -2.13
C MET A 13 2.95 6.97 -2.37
N ALA A 14 2.00 6.48 -1.57
CA ALA A 14 0.61 6.95 -1.65
C ALA A 14 0.55 8.43 -1.30
N MET A 15 1.27 8.86 -0.27
CA MET A 15 1.34 10.26 0.11
C MET A 15 1.88 11.13 -1.03
N GLN A 16 2.89 10.64 -1.75
CA GLN A 16 3.43 11.36 -2.92
C GLN A 16 2.37 11.54 -4.01
N LEU A 17 1.58 10.51 -4.28
CA LEU A 17 0.50 10.61 -5.26
C LEU A 17 -0.55 11.65 -4.85
N TRP A 18 -0.81 11.76 -3.54
CA TRP A 18 -1.71 12.77 -3.00
C TRP A 18 -1.11 14.18 -3.02
N GLY A 19 0.19 14.34 -3.22
CA GLY A 19 0.85 15.63 -3.39
C GLY A 19 1.88 16.02 -2.35
N THR A 20 2.30 15.09 -1.49
CA THR A 20 3.37 15.38 -0.54
C THR A 20 4.74 15.29 -1.21
N THR A 21 5.75 15.85 -0.55
CA THR A 21 7.13 15.84 -1.06
C THR A 21 8.00 14.79 -0.38
N ARG A 22 7.44 13.93 0.46
CA ARG A 22 8.20 12.94 1.16
C ARG A 22 8.83 11.94 0.21
N ALA A 23 10.15 11.81 0.27
CA ALA A 23 10.87 10.85 -0.56
C ALA A 23 10.82 9.46 0.05
N THR A 24 10.70 8.44 -0.80
CA THR A 24 10.79 7.05 -0.39
C THR A 24 11.14 6.18 -1.60
N ARG A 25 11.76 5.04 -1.32
CA ARG A 25 11.96 3.96 -2.29
C ARG A 25 11.16 2.72 -1.93
N ASP A 26 10.56 2.72 -0.76
CA ASP A 26 9.78 1.57 -0.26
C ASP A 26 8.36 1.64 -0.81
N ILE A 27 7.82 0.47 -1.11
CA ILE A 27 6.47 0.32 -1.65
C ILE A 27 5.65 -0.44 -0.62
N ASP A 28 4.60 0.19 -0.10
CA ASP A 28 3.71 -0.42 0.88
C ASP A 28 2.36 -0.69 0.24
N ILE A 29 1.97 -1.95 0.17
CA ILE A 29 0.67 -2.30 -0.40
C ILE A 29 -0.12 -3.17 0.58
N LEU A 30 -1.40 -2.85 0.69
CA LEU A 30 -2.38 -3.65 1.41
C LEU A 30 -3.06 -4.56 0.40
N ILE A 31 -2.96 -5.86 0.59
CA ILE A 31 -3.50 -6.84 -0.36
C ILE A 31 -4.81 -7.43 0.16
N ASP A 32 -5.66 -7.88 -0.77
CA ASP A 32 -6.78 -8.73 -0.42
C ASP A 32 -6.18 -10.02 0.16
N PRO A 33 -6.45 -10.37 1.44
CA PRO A 33 -5.70 -11.41 2.14
C PRO A 33 -6.21 -12.83 1.87
N THR A 34 -6.50 -13.14 0.62
CA THR A 34 -6.81 -14.51 0.19
C THR A 34 -5.55 -15.16 -0.36
N VAL A 35 -5.45 -16.49 -0.20
CA VAL A 35 -4.31 -17.24 -0.73
C VAL A 35 -4.20 -17.07 -2.24
N GLU A 36 -5.34 -17.11 -2.94
CA GLU A 36 -5.35 -16.95 -4.39
C GLU A 36 -4.79 -15.58 -4.81
N ASN A 37 -5.22 -14.51 -4.14
CA ASN A 37 -4.72 -13.17 -4.44
C ASN A 37 -3.26 -13.02 -4.08
N ALA A 38 -2.82 -13.59 -2.95
CA ALA A 38 -1.42 -13.56 -2.56
C ALA A 38 -0.52 -14.24 -3.61
N ARG A 39 -0.99 -15.33 -4.21
CA ARG A 39 -0.27 -15.97 -5.32
C ARG A 39 -0.11 -15.02 -6.50
N ARG A 40 -1.16 -14.27 -6.84
CA ARG A 40 -1.11 -13.28 -7.93
C ARG A 40 -0.15 -12.16 -7.63
N VAL A 41 -0.13 -11.68 -6.40
CA VAL A 41 0.80 -10.62 -5.96
C VAL A 41 2.24 -11.11 -6.08
N LEU A 42 2.53 -12.29 -5.55
CA LEU A 42 3.88 -12.86 -5.59
C LEU A 42 4.34 -13.10 -7.02
N ALA A 43 3.45 -13.61 -7.89
CA ALA A 43 3.76 -13.84 -9.30
C ALA A 43 4.08 -12.52 -10.01
N ALA A 44 3.28 -11.48 -9.78
CA ALA A 44 3.50 -10.18 -10.38
C ALA A 44 4.83 -9.57 -9.94
N LEU A 45 5.17 -9.68 -8.66
CA LEU A 45 6.45 -9.18 -8.14
C LEU A 45 7.62 -9.95 -8.72
N SER A 46 7.49 -11.25 -8.89
CA SER A 46 8.56 -12.08 -9.49
C SER A 46 8.87 -11.66 -10.92
N GLU A 47 7.86 -11.22 -11.67
CA GLU A 47 8.02 -10.77 -13.06
C GLU A 47 8.71 -9.42 -13.17
N THR A 48 8.71 -8.62 -12.09
CA THR A 48 9.27 -7.26 -12.12
C THR A 48 10.72 -7.17 -11.64
N GLY A 49 11.42 -8.28 -11.54
CA GLY A 49 12.81 -8.30 -11.10
C GLY A 49 12.99 -8.59 -9.61
N LEU A 50 11.91 -8.77 -8.88
CA LEU A 50 11.95 -9.18 -7.47
C LEU A 50 11.85 -10.70 -7.36
N GLY A 51 12.83 -11.39 -7.96
CA GLY A 51 12.85 -12.86 -8.02
C GLY A 51 12.72 -13.55 -6.67
N LEU A 52 13.13 -12.90 -5.59
CA LEU A 52 12.97 -13.40 -4.22
C LEU A 52 11.50 -13.61 -3.84
N ALA A 53 10.56 -12.94 -4.51
CA ALA A 53 9.14 -13.15 -4.26
C ALA A 53 8.71 -14.59 -4.54
N ALA A 54 9.37 -15.27 -5.48
CA ALA A 54 9.07 -16.66 -5.80
C ALA A 54 9.41 -17.63 -4.67
N GLU A 55 10.22 -17.23 -3.70
CA GLU A 55 10.60 -18.05 -2.54
C GLU A 55 9.54 -18.03 -1.45
N TRP A 56 8.59 -17.10 -1.52
CA TRP A 56 7.52 -16.99 -0.52
C TRP A 56 6.32 -17.85 -0.91
N LEU A 57 5.70 -18.45 0.10
CA LEU A 57 4.44 -19.17 -0.08
C LEU A 57 3.28 -18.23 0.22
N ALA A 58 2.24 -18.32 -0.59
CA ALA A 58 1.04 -17.49 -0.38
C ALA A 58 0.43 -17.70 1.01
N ASP A 59 0.44 -18.93 1.51
CA ASP A 59 -0.06 -19.23 2.86
C ASP A 59 0.71 -18.49 3.94
N GLU A 60 2.01 -18.34 3.77
CA GLU A 60 2.83 -17.57 4.71
C GLU A 60 2.45 -16.09 4.70
N VAL A 61 2.27 -15.54 3.51
CA VAL A 61 1.91 -14.11 3.35
C VAL A 61 0.59 -13.80 4.03
N VAL A 62 -0.43 -14.62 3.80
CA VAL A 62 -1.76 -14.35 4.37
C VAL A 62 -1.82 -14.58 5.88
N SER A 63 -0.86 -15.31 6.45
CA SER A 63 -0.83 -15.61 7.88
C SER A 63 -0.17 -14.51 8.71
N LYS A 64 0.44 -13.51 8.08
CA LYS A 64 1.21 -12.45 8.77
C LYS A 64 0.63 -11.08 8.48
N PRO A 65 0.69 -10.15 9.43
CA PRO A 65 0.25 -8.77 9.16
C PRO A 65 1.11 -8.07 8.12
N ILE A 66 2.40 -8.42 8.02
CA ILE A 66 3.33 -7.83 7.07
C ILE A 66 4.33 -8.87 6.59
N THR A 67 4.65 -8.82 5.29
CA THR A 67 5.74 -9.60 4.68
C THR A 67 6.63 -8.63 3.90
N VAL A 68 7.92 -8.64 4.19
CA VAL A 68 8.90 -7.76 3.53
C VAL A 68 9.60 -8.53 2.42
N ILE A 69 9.55 -7.99 1.19
CA ILE A 69 10.16 -8.62 0.03
C ILE A 69 11.13 -7.64 -0.62
N GLY A 70 12.35 -8.11 -0.86
CA GLY A 70 13.36 -7.33 -1.53
C GLY A 70 14.00 -6.27 -0.64
N ASP A 71 14.88 -5.49 -1.23
CA ASP A 71 15.67 -4.49 -0.53
C ASP A 71 15.74 -3.18 -1.33
N ALA A 72 15.92 -3.28 -2.65
CA ALA A 72 16.03 -2.12 -3.52
C ALA A 72 15.27 -2.36 -4.84
N PRO A 73 13.96 -2.14 -4.90
CA PRO A 73 13.09 -1.58 -3.85
C PRO A 73 12.67 -2.62 -2.80
N ARG A 74 12.37 -2.13 -1.63
CA ARG A 74 11.73 -2.92 -0.60
C ARG A 74 10.22 -2.83 -0.80
N VAL A 75 9.54 -3.97 -0.80
CA VAL A 75 8.09 -4.06 -0.90
C VAL A 75 7.54 -4.67 0.37
N ASP A 76 6.68 -3.94 1.05
CA ASP A 76 5.99 -4.40 2.24
C ASP A 76 4.57 -4.81 1.85
N LEU A 77 4.27 -6.10 1.99
CA LEU A 77 2.93 -6.64 1.75
C LEU A 77 2.18 -6.70 3.07
N PHE A 78 1.11 -5.92 3.19
CA PHE A 78 0.27 -5.92 4.38
C PHE A 78 -1.00 -6.71 4.13
N THR A 79 -1.42 -7.49 5.12
CA THR A 79 -2.77 -8.07 5.16
C THR A 79 -3.70 -7.23 6.00
N VAL A 80 -3.13 -6.35 6.82
CA VAL A 80 -3.84 -5.31 7.56
C VAL A 80 -2.88 -4.13 7.70
N ALA A 81 -3.32 -2.93 7.39
CA ALA A 81 -2.52 -1.71 7.51
C ALA A 81 -2.89 -1.01 8.82
N TRP A 82 -2.25 -1.45 9.91
CA TRP A 82 -2.58 -1.10 11.30
C TRP A 82 -4.02 -1.50 11.61
N SER A 83 -4.97 -0.56 11.58
CA SER A 83 -6.38 -0.83 11.83
C SER A 83 -7.21 -0.96 10.55
N VAL A 84 -6.60 -0.74 9.38
CA VAL A 84 -7.32 -0.70 8.11
C VAL A 84 -7.25 -2.05 7.40
N GLN A 85 -8.40 -2.62 7.08
CA GLN A 85 -8.49 -3.88 6.36
C GLN A 85 -8.77 -3.63 4.88
N TYR A 86 -8.42 -4.62 4.04
CA TYR A 86 -8.52 -4.47 2.60
C TYR A 86 -9.91 -4.07 2.09
N PRO A 87 -11.02 -4.71 2.52
CA PRO A 87 -12.33 -4.38 1.96
C PRO A 87 -12.71 -2.91 2.12
N GLU A 88 -12.44 -2.34 3.30
CA GLU A 88 -12.76 -0.91 3.55
C GLU A 88 -11.81 0.01 2.78
N ALA A 89 -10.53 -0.34 2.71
CA ALA A 89 -9.57 0.44 1.94
C ALA A 89 -9.90 0.45 0.46
N ALA A 90 -10.27 -0.70 -0.09
CA ALA A 90 -10.62 -0.85 -1.51
C ALA A 90 -11.89 -0.07 -1.86
N ALA A 91 -12.87 -0.05 -0.95
CA ALA A 91 -14.13 0.66 -1.19
C ALA A 91 -13.93 2.17 -1.35
N ASP A 92 -12.96 2.74 -0.63
CA ASP A 92 -12.69 4.18 -0.63
C ASP A 92 -11.43 4.56 -1.41
N ALA A 93 -10.78 3.60 -2.06
CA ALA A 93 -9.55 3.85 -2.80
C ALA A 93 -9.79 4.83 -3.95
N VAL A 94 -8.80 5.69 -4.17
CA VAL A 94 -8.78 6.63 -5.29
C VAL A 94 -7.76 6.11 -6.31
N THR A 95 -8.17 6.02 -7.55
CA THR A 95 -7.26 5.56 -8.60
C THR A 95 -6.50 6.74 -9.17
N PHE A 96 -5.18 6.71 -9.03
CA PHE A 96 -4.29 7.66 -9.69
C PHE A 96 -3.71 7.03 -10.94
N ASP A 97 -3.62 7.83 -12.00
CA ASP A 97 -2.97 7.41 -13.24
C ASP A 97 -1.51 7.84 -13.18
N LEU A 98 -0.60 6.88 -13.21
CA LEU A 98 0.83 7.13 -13.25
C LEU A 98 1.37 6.59 -14.56
N GLU A 99 1.64 7.48 -15.50
CA GLU A 99 2.16 7.12 -16.84
C GLU A 99 1.32 6.06 -17.55
N GLY A 100 0.01 6.20 -17.48
CA GLY A 100 -0.93 5.29 -18.12
C GLY A 100 -1.28 4.06 -17.27
N VAL A 101 -0.69 3.91 -16.09
CA VAL A 101 -0.96 2.78 -15.19
C VAL A 101 -1.89 3.24 -14.08
N PRO A 102 -3.08 2.63 -13.94
CA PRO A 102 -3.99 2.97 -12.85
C PRO A 102 -3.51 2.36 -11.55
N ILE A 103 -3.36 3.19 -10.52
CA ILE A 103 -2.89 2.74 -9.21
C ILE A 103 -3.96 2.99 -8.17
N PRO A 104 -4.60 1.93 -7.63
CA PRO A 104 -5.54 2.09 -6.54
C PRO A 104 -4.80 2.51 -5.28
N THR A 105 -5.14 3.67 -4.75
CA THR A 105 -4.41 4.33 -3.68
C THR A 105 -5.35 4.59 -2.51
N ALA A 106 -4.87 4.37 -1.30
CA ALA A 106 -5.66 4.60 -0.09
C ALA A 106 -6.12 6.05 -0.01
N SER A 107 -7.34 6.25 0.48
CA SER A 107 -7.85 7.57 0.79
C SER A 107 -6.99 8.26 1.84
N ILE A 108 -7.07 9.58 1.92
CA ILE A 108 -6.34 10.34 2.94
C ILE A 108 -6.75 9.85 4.34
N GLU A 109 -8.04 9.60 4.55
CA GLU A 109 -8.56 9.11 5.84
C GLU A 109 -7.94 7.75 6.22
N HIS A 110 -7.83 6.83 5.27
CA HIS A 110 -7.23 5.53 5.52
C HIS A 110 -5.72 5.62 5.70
N LEU A 111 -5.05 6.52 5.00
CA LEU A 111 -3.63 6.78 5.23
C LEU A 111 -3.41 7.30 6.66
N ILE A 112 -4.21 8.23 7.12
CA ILE A 112 -4.14 8.73 8.49
C ILE A 112 -4.36 7.58 9.48
N ALA A 113 -5.41 6.79 9.30
CA ALA A 113 -5.72 5.68 10.19
C ALA A 113 -4.58 4.68 10.28
N SER A 114 -3.93 4.37 9.15
CA SER A 114 -2.82 3.42 9.09
C SER A 114 -1.55 3.92 9.80
N LYS A 115 -1.49 5.22 10.09
CA LYS A 115 -0.32 5.84 10.74
C LYS A 115 -0.54 6.16 12.22
N ARG A 116 -1.67 5.76 12.80
CA ARG A 116 -1.94 5.96 14.23
C ARG A 116 -1.26 4.89 15.08
N THR A 117 0.06 4.78 14.91
CA THR A 117 0.89 3.74 15.55
C THR A 117 1.57 4.24 16.82
N GLY A 118 1.61 5.56 17.04
CA GLY A 118 2.33 6.17 18.15
C GLY A 118 3.79 6.48 17.83
N ARG A 119 4.33 6.08 16.68
CA ARG A 119 5.69 6.41 16.29
C ARG A 119 5.76 7.89 15.87
N LEU A 120 6.88 8.55 16.17
CA LEU A 120 7.07 9.98 15.87
C LEU A 120 6.96 10.29 14.38
N GLN A 121 7.56 9.45 13.53
CA GLN A 121 7.48 9.65 12.09
C GLN A 121 6.04 9.55 11.59
N ASP A 122 5.27 8.62 12.12
CA ASP A 122 3.88 8.45 11.74
C ASP A 122 3.03 9.63 12.22
N ALA A 123 3.31 10.17 13.41
CA ALA A 123 2.62 11.36 13.89
C ALA A 123 2.91 12.57 12.98
N ALA A 124 4.15 12.73 12.52
CA ALA A 124 4.50 13.78 11.58
C ALA A 124 3.77 13.62 10.24
N ASP A 125 3.70 12.40 9.75
CA ASP A 125 2.96 12.10 8.51
C ASP A 125 1.47 12.42 8.65
N ILE A 126 0.87 12.12 9.81
CA ILE A 126 -0.53 12.45 10.07
C ILE A 126 -0.76 13.96 9.98
N GLU A 127 0.13 14.76 10.54
CA GLU A 127 0.01 16.22 10.46
C GLU A 127 0.01 16.71 9.00
N VAL A 128 0.89 16.17 8.18
CA VAL A 128 0.96 16.51 6.75
C VAL A 128 -0.34 16.09 6.04
N LEU A 129 -0.82 14.89 6.32
CA LEU A 129 -2.05 14.37 5.71
C LEU A 129 -3.28 15.18 6.14
N GLU A 130 -3.36 15.57 7.40
CA GLU A 130 -4.46 16.40 7.88
C GLU A 130 -4.47 17.77 7.23
N GLU A 131 -3.31 18.38 7.04
CA GLU A 131 -3.19 19.65 6.33
C GLU A 131 -3.60 19.49 4.86
N LEU A 132 -3.17 18.42 4.20
CA LEU A 132 -3.55 18.15 2.82
C LEU A 132 -5.06 17.96 2.71
N ARG A 133 -5.68 17.23 3.64
CA ARG A 133 -7.13 17.04 3.69
C ARG A 133 -7.85 18.37 3.86
N ARG A 134 -7.35 19.23 4.75
CA ARG A 134 -7.91 20.56 4.98
C ARG A 134 -7.86 21.40 3.69
N LEU A 135 -6.74 21.41 3.00
CA LEU A 135 -6.58 22.18 1.76
C LEU A 135 -7.51 21.68 0.66
N ARG A 136 -7.70 20.38 0.56
CA ARG A 136 -8.57 19.79 -0.46
C ARG A 136 -10.06 20.02 -0.21
N SER A 137 -10.45 20.33 1.04
CA SER A 137 -11.84 20.64 1.37
C SER A 137 -12.20 22.10 1.17
N LEU A 138 -11.23 22.95 0.80
CA LEU A 138 -11.49 24.36 0.51
C LEU A 138 -12.23 24.51 -0.83
N PRO A 139 -13.20 25.45 -0.93
CA PRO A 139 -13.92 25.69 -2.18
C PRO A 139 -13.05 26.29 -3.28
#